data_016685bf238b47ffc1be9e843ee209ef
#
_entry.id   016685bf238b47ffc1be9e843ee209ef
#
_cell.length_a   1.000
_cell.length_b   1.000
_cell.length_c   1.000
_cell.angle_alpha   90.00
_cell.angle_beta   90.00
_cell.angle_gamma   90.00
#
_symmetry.space_group_name_H-M   'P 1'
#
loop_
_entity.id
_entity.type
_entity.pdbx_description
1 polymer ?
#
loop_
_entity_poly.entity_id
_entity_poly.type
_entity_poly.pdbx_seq_one_letter_code
_entity_poly.pdbx_strand_id
1 'polypeptide(L)'
;EELATMPGWTHPVFDTIPFLPEDIRRHGCSREHVRLGIGLMGVLMAAASIEGYRTRGRSSFYQAVLYGYGMHTFSHLAAAALARRYTPGSATALPVVLPFWIFAKRTLRAHGVEVRPHRWVIPAFPVVAGTALGSAYLVTKQRAGERCRVGKRT
;
A
#
# COMPACT_ATOMS: atom_id res chain seq x y z
N GLU A 1 9.20 4.02 -7.81
CA GLU A 1 8.24 4.08 -8.94
C GLU A 1 6.98 4.84 -8.52
N GLU A 2 6.20 4.36 -7.54
CA GLU A 2 4.91 4.93 -7.14
C GLU A 2 4.99 6.41 -6.73
N LEU A 3 6.00 6.82 -5.99
CA LEU A 3 6.17 8.21 -5.58
C LEU A 3 6.29 9.18 -6.77
N ALA A 4 6.83 8.71 -7.88
CA ALA A 4 6.99 9.53 -9.09
C ALA A 4 5.73 9.55 -9.97
N THR A 5 5.02 8.44 -10.05
CA THR A 5 3.95 8.21 -11.03
C THR A 5 2.54 8.36 -10.45
N MET A 6 2.34 8.00 -9.19
CA MET A 6 1.02 7.96 -8.57
C MET A 6 0.31 9.33 -8.49
N PRO A 7 0.98 10.45 -8.15
CA PRO A 7 0.29 11.74 -8.10
C PRO A 7 -0.40 12.15 -9.41
N GLY A 8 0.26 11.91 -10.55
CA GLY A 8 -0.31 12.23 -11.86
C GLY A 8 -1.35 11.22 -12.36
N TRP A 9 -1.25 9.97 -11.90
CA TRP A 9 -2.14 8.91 -12.33
C TRP A 9 -3.47 8.90 -11.56
N THR A 10 -3.48 9.29 -10.29
CA THR A 10 -4.65 9.17 -9.43
C THR A 10 -5.76 10.14 -9.80
N HIS A 11 -5.46 11.32 -10.33
CA HIS A 11 -6.46 12.34 -10.67
C HIS A 11 -7.57 11.80 -11.59
N PRO A 12 -7.28 11.27 -12.79
CA PRO A 12 -8.33 10.84 -13.71
C PRO A 12 -9.09 9.59 -13.23
N VAL A 13 -8.50 8.81 -12.33
CA VAL A 13 -9.13 7.59 -11.78
C VAL A 13 -10.03 7.94 -10.61
N PHE A 14 -9.58 8.80 -9.73
CA PHE A 14 -10.32 9.15 -8.50
C PHE A 14 -11.52 10.03 -8.76
N ASP A 15 -11.54 10.77 -9.85
CA ASP A 15 -12.72 11.55 -10.24
C ASP A 15 -13.97 10.69 -10.46
N THR A 16 -13.78 9.45 -10.86
CA THR A 16 -14.87 8.48 -11.08
C THR A 16 -15.39 7.83 -9.80
N ILE A 17 -14.75 8.05 -8.64
CA ILE A 17 -15.07 7.35 -7.39
C ILE A 17 -15.85 8.29 -6.43
N PRO A 18 -17.19 8.18 -6.33
CA PRO A 18 -18.02 9.18 -5.66
C PRO A 18 -17.84 9.27 -4.14
N PHE A 19 -17.33 8.22 -3.48
CA PHE A 19 -17.15 8.18 -2.03
C PHE A 19 -15.80 8.74 -1.56
N LEU A 20 -14.92 9.14 -2.48
CA LEU A 20 -13.67 9.80 -2.12
C LEU A 20 -13.90 11.29 -1.77
N PRO A 21 -13.08 11.86 -0.85
CA PRO A 21 -13.10 13.30 -0.59
C PRO A 21 -12.93 14.11 -1.86
N GLU A 22 -13.67 15.22 -1.97
CA GLU A 22 -13.75 16.02 -3.20
C GLU A 22 -12.39 16.57 -3.63
N ASP A 23 -11.55 16.96 -2.69
CA ASP A 23 -10.19 17.43 -2.95
C ASP A 23 -9.28 16.34 -3.55
N ILE A 24 -9.41 15.09 -3.09
CA ILE A 24 -8.69 13.95 -3.69
C ILE A 24 -9.25 13.62 -5.07
N ARG A 25 -10.56 13.66 -5.25
CA ARG A 25 -11.18 13.44 -6.56
C ARG A 25 -10.69 14.45 -7.59
N ARG A 26 -10.72 15.74 -7.24
CA ARG A 26 -10.37 16.84 -8.16
C ARG A 26 -8.87 16.98 -8.44
N HIS A 27 -8.01 16.70 -7.47
CA HIS A 27 -6.57 16.96 -7.58
C HIS A 27 -5.69 15.70 -7.51
N GLY A 28 -6.29 14.53 -7.22
CA GLY A 28 -5.54 13.30 -6.98
C GLY A 28 -4.75 13.33 -5.67
N CYS A 29 -3.82 12.39 -5.51
CA CYS A 29 -2.94 12.33 -4.35
C CYS A 29 -1.73 13.23 -4.50
N SER A 30 -1.47 14.09 -3.50
CA SER A 30 -0.25 14.89 -3.47
C SER A 30 0.99 14.00 -3.25
N ARG A 31 2.18 14.47 -3.65
CA ARG A 31 3.44 13.78 -3.38
C ARG A 31 3.67 13.54 -1.88
N GLU A 32 3.27 14.47 -1.03
CA GLU A 32 3.39 14.33 0.43
C GLU A 32 2.49 13.21 0.94
N HIS A 33 1.26 13.13 0.44
CA HIS A 33 0.31 12.06 0.75
C HIS A 33 0.87 10.68 0.36
N VAL A 34 1.35 10.53 -0.87
CA VAL A 34 1.95 9.28 -1.35
C VAL A 34 3.19 8.90 -0.54
N ARG A 35 4.07 9.87 -0.22
CA ARG A 35 5.26 9.64 0.60
C ARG A 35 4.92 9.14 2.00
N LEU A 36 3.92 9.74 2.66
CA LEU A 36 3.46 9.30 3.97
C LEU A 36 2.83 7.91 3.91
N GLY A 37 2.00 7.64 2.91
CA GLY A 37 1.41 6.31 2.70
C GLY A 37 2.47 5.22 2.52
N ILE A 38 3.47 5.46 1.67
CA ILE A 38 4.60 4.55 1.47
C ILE A 38 5.40 4.38 2.77
N GLY A 39 5.64 5.46 3.51
CA GLY A 39 6.33 5.41 4.80
C GLY A 39 5.60 4.55 5.83
N LEU A 40 4.29 4.72 5.97
CA LEU A 40 3.46 3.91 6.87
C LEU A 40 3.46 2.43 6.47
N MET A 41 3.35 2.13 5.18
CA MET A 41 3.46 0.76 4.68
C MET A 41 4.85 0.18 4.94
N GLY A 42 5.92 0.99 4.78
CA GLY A 42 7.29 0.60 5.12
C GLY A 42 7.46 0.22 6.59
N VAL A 43 6.87 0.99 7.50
CA VAL A 43 6.88 0.69 8.94
C VAL A 43 6.13 -0.62 9.22
N LEU A 44 4.97 -0.84 8.61
CA LEU A 44 4.21 -2.07 8.73
C LEU A 44 5.03 -3.28 8.26
N MET A 45 5.67 -3.17 7.11
CA MET A 45 6.52 -4.22 6.54
C MET A 45 7.73 -4.52 7.43
N ALA A 46 8.37 -3.49 7.98
CA ALA A 46 9.50 -3.64 8.90
C ALA A 46 9.05 -4.36 10.20
N ALA A 47 7.95 -3.94 10.80
CA ALA A 47 7.39 -4.57 11.99
C ALA A 47 7.05 -6.05 11.75
N ALA A 48 6.40 -6.34 10.61
CA ALA A 48 6.09 -7.71 10.23
C ALA A 48 7.36 -8.55 9.99
N SER A 49 8.40 -7.98 9.39
CA SER A 49 9.68 -8.67 9.15
C SER A 49 10.39 -8.98 10.45
N ILE A 50 10.43 -8.06 11.41
CA ILE A 50 10.99 -8.27 12.75
C ILE A 50 10.24 -9.40 13.45
N GLU A 51 8.93 -9.37 13.43
CA GLU A 51 8.10 -10.40 14.06
C GLU A 51 8.26 -11.76 13.35
N GLY A 52 8.34 -11.76 12.02
CA GLY A 52 8.65 -12.95 11.23
C GLY A 52 10.00 -13.57 11.59
N TYR A 53 11.03 -12.76 11.77
CA TYR A 53 12.34 -13.20 12.23
C TYR A 53 12.27 -13.83 13.64
N ARG A 54 11.67 -13.13 14.60
CA ARG A 54 11.54 -13.58 15.99
C ARG A 54 10.80 -14.91 16.12
N THR A 55 9.76 -15.10 15.32
CA THR A 55 8.89 -16.28 15.36
C THR A 55 9.28 -17.37 14.35
N ARG A 56 10.40 -17.19 13.65
CA ARG A 56 10.82 -18.08 12.55
C ARG A 56 9.72 -18.28 11.49
N GLY A 57 9.02 -17.19 11.17
CA GLY A 57 7.95 -17.18 10.18
C GLY A 57 6.59 -17.70 10.65
N ARG A 58 6.44 -18.10 11.92
CA ARG A 58 5.20 -18.70 12.46
C ARG A 58 4.15 -17.67 12.89
N SER A 59 4.50 -16.39 13.02
CA SER A 59 3.56 -15.34 13.39
C SER A 59 2.45 -15.19 12.36
N SER A 60 1.20 -15.20 12.83
CA SER A 60 0.04 -14.92 11.98
C SER A 60 0.07 -13.51 11.38
N PHE A 61 0.61 -12.54 12.13
CA PHE A 61 0.80 -11.17 11.64
C PHE A 61 1.78 -11.11 10.47
N TYR A 62 2.96 -11.73 10.61
CA TYR A 62 3.94 -11.82 9.52
C TYR A 62 3.34 -12.50 8.28
N GLN A 63 2.71 -13.66 8.47
CA GLN A 63 2.10 -14.41 7.36
C GLN A 63 0.98 -13.62 6.68
N ALA A 64 0.17 -12.89 7.45
CA ALA A 64 -0.87 -12.03 6.92
C ALA A 64 -0.29 -10.91 6.05
N VAL A 65 0.74 -10.21 6.55
CA VAL A 65 1.40 -9.14 5.79
C VAL A 65 2.10 -9.70 4.55
N LEU A 66 2.81 -10.81 4.66
CA LEU A 66 3.45 -11.47 3.51
C LEU A 66 2.42 -11.87 2.44
N TYR A 67 1.28 -12.42 2.85
CA TYR A 67 0.23 -12.80 1.92
C TYR A 67 -0.43 -11.57 1.27
N GLY A 68 -0.76 -10.55 2.09
CA GLY A 68 -1.31 -9.28 1.59
C GLY A 68 -0.39 -8.60 0.59
N TYR A 69 0.91 -8.61 0.85
CA TYR A 69 1.92 -8.08 -0.06
C TYR A 69 1.94 -8.82 -1.41
N GLY A 70 1.88 -10.14 -1.39
CA GLY A 70 1.78 -10.95 -2.60
C GLY A 70 0.47 -10.71 -3.36
N MET A 71 -0.65 -10.61 -2.65
CA MET A 71 -1.97 -10.32 -3.26
C MET A 71 -2.04 -8.92 -3.87
N HIS A 72 -1.33 -7.95 -3.28
CA HIS A 72 -1.22 -6.60 -3.81
C HIS A 72 -0.60 -6.57 -5.22
N THR A 73 0.33 -7.48 -5.52
CA THR A 73 0.86 -7.66 -6.87
C THR A 73 -0.27 -7.89 -7.88
N PHE A 74 -1.19 -8.79 -7.57
CA PHE A 74 -2.30 -9.11 -8.48
C PHE A 74 -3.26 -7.93 -8.65
N SER A 75 -3.45 -7.09 -7.62
CA SER A 75 -4.27 -5.88 -7.76
C SER A 75 -3.66 -4.88 -8.74
N HIS A 76 -2.33 -4.68 -8.72
CA HIS A 76 -1.65 -3.83 -9.69
C HIS A 76 -1.74 -4.37 -11.12
N LEU A 77 -1.56 -5.68 -11.28
CA LEU A 77 -1.66 -6.34 -12.59
C LEU A 77 -3.10 -6.29 -13.13
N ALA A 78 -4.09 -6.55 -12.28
CA ALA A 78 -5.49 -6.43 -12.65
C ALA A 78 -5.85 -5.00 -13.04
N ALA A 79 -5.41 -4.01 -12.27
CA ALA A 79 -5.62 -2.60 -12.59
C ALA A 79 -4.99 -2.22 -13.94
N ALA A 80 -3.77 -2.68 -14.22
CA ALA A 80 -3.11 -2.44 -15.51
C ALA A 80 -3.83 -3.11 -16.67
N ALA A 81 -4.30 -4.34 -16.49
CA ALA A 81 -5.05 -5.08 -17.49
C ALA A 81 -6.41 -4.43 -17.79
N LEU A 82 -7.17 -4.03 -16.75
CA LEU A 82 -8.46 -3.36 -16.90
C LEU A 82 -8.32 -1.98 -17.54
N ALA A 83 -7.32 -1.21 -17.11
CA ALA A 83 -7.05 0.10 -17.69
C ALA A 83 -6.43 0.03 -19.09
N ARG A 84 -5.98 -1.14 -19.54
CA ARG A 84 -5.21 -1.37 -20.79
C ARG A 84 -4.05 -0.38 -20.95
N ARG A 85 -3.45 0.02 -19.84
CA ARG A 85 -2.33 0.97 -19.79
C ARG A 85 -1.51 0.73 -18.53
N TYR A 86 -0.30 1.31 -18.52
CA TYR A 86 0.53 1.32 -17.34
C TYR A 86 -0.20 1.88 -16.12
N THR A 87 -0.03 1.21 -14.98
CA THR A 87 -0.49 1.70 -13.67
C THR A 87 0.70 1.72 -12.69
N PRO A 88 0.76 2.70 -11.76
CA PRO A 88 1.81 2.77 -10.77
C PRO A 88 1.95 1.45 -10.01
N GLY A 89 3.18 0.99 -9.82
CA GLY A 89 3.50 -0.29 -9.15
C GLY A 89 3.51 -1.52 -10.07
N SER A 90 2.93 -1.46 -11.28
CA SER A 90 2.87 -2.63 -12.17
C SER A 90 4.25 -3.06 -12.68
N ALA A 91 5.18 -2.12 -12.90
CA ALA A 91 6.53 -2.43 -13.38
C ALA A 91 7.38 -3.16 -12.34
N THR A 92 7.14 -2.95 -11.04
CA THR A 92 7.87 -3.63 -9.97
C THR A 92 7.13 -4.86 -9.45
N ALA A 93 5.84 -4.97 -9.68
CA ALA A 93 5.00 -6.07 -9.23
C ALA A 93 5.49 -7.43 -9.75
N LEU A 94 5.72 -7.55 -11.06
CA LEU A 94 6.16 -8.79 -11.69
C LEU A 94 7.62 -9.16 -11.40
N PRO A 95 8.63 -8.28 -11.62
CA PRO A 95 10.03 -8.66 -11.48
C PRO A 95 10.55 -8.66 -10.05
N VAL A 96 9.87 -8.00 -9.11
CA VAL A 96 10.37 -7.85 -7.73
C VAL A 96 9.42 -8.52 -6.73
N VAL A 97 8.16 -8.08 -6.68
CA VAL A 97 7.24 -8.50 -5.62
C VAL A 97 6.85 -9.97 -5.76
N LEU A 98 6.48 -10.39 -6.95
CA LEU A 98 6.04 -11.76 -7.19
C LEU A 98 7.15 -12.81 -6.96
N PRO A 99 8.38 -12.65 -7.47
CA PRO A 99 9.47 -13.58 -7.19
C PRO A 99 9.83 -13.62 -5.70
N PHE A 100 9.88 -12.48 -5.03
CA PHE A 100 10.11 -12.42 -3.59
C PHE A 100 9.04 -13.19 -2.81
N TRP A 101 7.77 -12.98 -3.13
CA TRP A 101 6.66 -13.67 -2.47
C TRP A 101 6.71 -15.18 -2.67
N ILE A 102 7.01 -15.65 -3.89
CA ILE A 102 7.18 -17.08 -4.19
C ILE A 102 8.36 -17.65 -3.41
N PHE A 103 9.50 -16.95 -3.41
CA PHE A 103 10.69 -17.35 -2.67
C PHE A 103 10.41 -17.47 -1.17
N ALA A 104 9.82 -16.46 -0.56
CA ALA A 104 9.49 -16.45 0.85
C ALA A 104 8.56 -17.62 1.23
N LYS A 105 7.52 -17.86 0.43
CA LYS A 105 6.60 -19.01 0.65
C LYS A 105 7.30 -20.37 0.53
N ARG A 106 8.17 -20.52 -0.46
CA ARG A 106 8.94 -21.78 -0.63
C ARG A 106 9.88 -22.00 0.54
N THR A 107 10.60 -20.96 0.97
CA THR A 107 11.51 -21.03 2.11
C THR A 107 10.77 -21.40 3.39
N LEU A 108 9.65 -20.77 3.71
CA LEU A 108 8.84 -21.10 4.87
C LEU A 108 8.40 -22.57 4.86
N ARG A 109 7.89 -23.06 3.73
CA ARG A 109 7.47 -24.45 3.57
C ARG A 109 8.62 -25.43 3.72
N ALA A 110 9.79 -25.12 3.16
CA ALA A 110 10.99 -25.95 3.28
C ALA A 110 11.45 -26.10 4.75
N HIS A 111 11.15 -25.12 5.60
CA HIS A 111 11.43 -25.14 7.03
C HIS A 111 10.24 -25.62 7.89
N GLY A 112 9.27 -26.30 7.28
CA GLY A 112 8.11 -26.87 7.99
C GLY A 112 7.14 -25.82 8.55
N VAL A 113 7.18 -24.59 8.03
CA VAL A 113 6.21 -23.55 8.40
C VAL A 113 5.06 -23.60 7.41
N GLU A 114 3.89 -24.00 7.90
CA GLU A 114 2.69 -24.00 7.06
C GLU A 114 2.23 -22.56 6.80
N VAL A 115 2.27 -22.16 5.53
CA VAL A 115 1.76 -20.86 5.09
C VAL A 115 0.27 -21.02 4.80
N ARG A 116 -0.55 -20.73 5.79
CA ARG A 116 -2.00 -20.69 5.64
C ARG A 116 -2.45 -19.24 5.43
N PRO A 117 -3.08 -18.90 4.29
CA PRO A 117 -3.76 -17.63 4.18
C PRO A 117 -4.92 -17.62 5.16
N HIS A 118 -4.81 -16.83 6.21
CA HIS A 118 -5.94 -16.60 7.08
C HIS A 118 -7.06 -15.95 6.24
N ARG A 119 -8.26 -16.53 6.27
CA ARG A 119 -9.42 -16.01 5.51
C ARG A 119 -9.70 -14.52 5.75
N TRP A 120 -9.24 -14.00 6.88
CA TRP A 120 -9.33 -12.57 7.25
C TRP A 120 -8.29 -11.68 6.55
N VAL A 121 -7.27 -12.24 5.93
CA VAL A 121 -6.22 -11.46 5.25
C VAL A 121 -6.76 -10.75 4.01
N ILE A 122 -7.66 -11.42 3.30
CA ILE A 122 -8.27 -10.85 2.09
C ILE A 122 -9.06 -9.55 2.41
N PRO A 123 -9.99 -9.53 3.39
CA PRO A 123 -10.66 -8.30 3.78
C PRO A 123 -9.78 -7.36 4.62
N ALA A 124 -8.81 -7.87 5.38
CA ALA A 124 -7.93 -7.03 6.19
C ALA A 124 -6.99 -6.17 5.36
N PHE A 125 -6.51 -6.65 4.21
CA PHE A 125 -5.57 -5.91 3.38
C PHE A 125 -6.14 -4.57 2.88
N PRO A 126 -7.32 -4.49 2.23
CA PRO A 126 -7.89 -3.20 1.83
C PRO A 126 -8.21 -2.30 3.03
N VAL A 127 -8.56 -2.85 4.19
CA VAL A 127 -8.78 -2.06 5.41
C VAL A 127 -7.47 -1.43 5.88
N VAL A 128 -6.38 -2.20 5.96
CA VAL A 128 -5.07 -1.69 6.38
C VAL A 128 -4.55 -0.66 5.37
N ALA A 129 -4.62 -0.95 4.07
CA ALA A 129 -4.21 -0.03 3.03
C ALA A 129 -5.06 1.26 3.05
N GLY A 130 -6.37 1.14 3.18
CA GLY A 130 -7.30 2.27 3.30
C GLY A 130 -7.03 3.11 4.55
N THR A 131 -6.73 2.48 5.69
CA THR A 131 -6.36 3.17 6.93
C THR A 131 -5.04 3.92 6.78
N ALA A 132 -4.03 3.32 6.18
CA ALA A 132 -2.74 3.96 5.94
C ALA A 132 -2.89 5.18 5.00
N LEU A 133 -3.60 5.03 3.90
CA LEU A 133 -3.86 6.12 2.95
C LEU A 133 -4.76 7.20 3.56
N GLY A 134 -5.80 6.82 4.29
CA GLY A 134 -6.69 7.76 5.00
C GLY A 134 -5.96 8.54 6.08
N SER A 135 -5.09 7.89 6.86
CA SER A 135 -4.25 8.56 7.87
C SER A 135 -3.28 9.56 7.22
N ALA A 136 -2.63 9.17 6.12
CA ALA A 136 -1.77 10.06 5.36
C ALA A 136 -2.53 11.28 4.83
N TYR A 137 -3.76 11.10 4.36
CA TYR A 137 -4.65 12.19 3.94
C TYR A 137 -4.97 13.16 5.08
N LEU A 138 -5.40 12.65 6.23
CA LEU A 138 -5.74 13.48 7.39
C LEU A 138 -4.54 14.32 7.86
N VAL A 139 -3.35 13.72 7.94
CA VAL A 139 -2.12 14.39 8.34
C VAL A 139 -1.73 15.50 7.34
N THR A 140 -1.81 15.21 6.05
CA THR A 140 -1.48 16.22 5.03
C THR A 140 -2.46 17.39 5.02
N LYS A 141 -3.74 17.11 5.24
CA LYS A 141 -4.78 18.14 5.33
C LYS A 141 -4.59 19.05 6.55
N GLN A 142 -4.27 18.49 7.71
CA GLN A 142 -3.98 19.27 8.92
C GLN A 142 -2.78 20.19 8.71
N ARG A 143 -1.67 19.67 8.16
CA ARG A 143 -0.47 20.48 7.86
C ARG A 143 -0.73 21.59 6.87
N ALA A 144 -1.56 21.37 5.86
CA ALA A 144 -1.96 22.40 4.91
C ALA A 144 -2.77 23.53 5.58
N GLY A 145 -3.70 23.17 6.48
CA GLY A 145 -4.48 24.12 7.27
C GLY A 145 -3.64 24.98 8.22
N GLU A 146 -2.63 24.38 8.86
CA GLU A 146 -1.68 25.07 9.73
C GLU A 146 -0.83 26.09 8.96
N ARG A 147 -0.29 25.70 7.81
CA ARG A 147 0.49 26.61 6.94
C ARG A 147 -0.34 27.83 6.50
N CYS A 148 -1.61 27.63 6.17
CA CYS A 148 -2.52 28.69 5.77
C CYS A 148 -2.83 29.66 6.94
N ARG A 149 -2.88 29.16 8.19
CA ARG A 149 -3.09 29.97 9.39
C ARG A 149 -1.86 30.82 9.75
N VAL A 150 -0.67 30.25 9.61
CA VAL A 150 0.59 30.95 9.90
C VAL A 150 0.83 32.07 8.88
N GLY A 151 0.60 31.81 7.59
CA GLY A 151 0.76 32.82 6.53
C GLY A 151 -0.26 33.98 6.57
N LYS A 152 -1.35 33.87 7.34
CA LYS A 152 -2.31 34.96 7.58
C LYS A 152 -1.96 35.83 8.79
N ARG A 153 -0.95 35.45 9.58
CA ARG A 153 -0.52 36.19 10.79
C ARG A 153 0.76 37.00 10.59
N THR A 154 1.42 36.82 9.44
CA THR A 154 2.53 37.64 8.94
C THR A 154 2.06 38.60 7.90
#